data_769f842053747191a88d2d2f38054c8f
#
_entry.id   769f842053747191a88d2d2f38054c8f
#
_cell.length_a   1.000
_cell.length_b   1.000
_cell.length_c   1.000
_cell.angle_alpha   90.00
_cell.angle_beta   90.00
_cell.angle_gamma   90.00
#
_symmetry.space_group_name_H-M   'P 1'
#
loop_
_entity.id
_entity.type
_entity.pdbx_description
1 polymer ?
#
loop_
_entity_poly.entity_id
_entity_poly.type
_entity_poly.pdbx_seq_one_letter_code
_entity_poly.pdbx_strand_id
1 'polypeptide(L)'
;MERNIPEISVIVPVYNVEQYLAECISSILSQTFTDFELLLVDDGSPDRCGEICDEYAEKDKRVRVFHQENAGLSCARNKGLEHASGTYIAFVDSDDYVTSTYLQELYASLPADKSQRGTVICGFDKLFPDGSLHTVHVPQQTILPTDCSRVLAELVGKHVMYAWAKLYDNRLIKEHGIRFVPAVSGLEDMLFMLDYLPYSDFLLIRDISNNHKDIYKMKTSSK
;
A
#
# COMPACT_ATOMS: atom_id res chain seq x y z
N MET A 1 -5.61 -8.91 -27.89
CA MET A 1 -5.67 -9.65 -26.60
C MET A 1 -6.19 -8.66 -25.57
N GLU A 2 -7.36 -8.88 -25.04
CA GLU A 2 -7.86 -8.12 -23.90
C GLU A 2 -6.86 -8.31 -22.75
N ARG A 3 -6.34 -7.22 -22.19
CA ARG A 3 -5.54 -7.31 -20.95
C ARG A 3 -6.52 -7.76 -19.87
N ASN A 4 -6.30 -8.91 -19.29
CA ASN A 4 -7.01 -9.32 -18.09
C ASN A 4 -6.76 -8.21 -17.03
N ILE A 5 -7.84 -7.66 -16.50
CA ILE A 5 -7.75 -6.64 -15.42
C ILE A 5 -7.20 -7.38 -14.19
N PRO A 6 -6.06 -6.97 -13.61
CA PRO A 6 -5.53 -7.63 -12.43
C PRO A 6 -6.44 -7.40 -11.22
N GLU A 7 -6.39 -8.29 -10.26
CA GLU A 7 -7.13 -8.11 -9.01
C GLU A 7 -6.54 -7.00 -8.15
N ILE A 8 -5.21 -6.87 -8.09
CA ILE A 8 -4.53 -5.88 -7.23
C ILE A 8 -3.58 -5.02 -8.06
N SER A 9 -3.65 -3.69 -7.90
CA SER A 9 -2.57 -2.79 -8.28
C SER A 9 -1.74 -2.45 -7.05
N VAL A 10 -0.46 -2.82 -7.06
CA VAL A 10 0.50 -2.42 -6.03
C VAL A 10 1.18 -1.14 -6.51
N ILE A 11 1.10 -0.07 -5.72
CA ILE A 11 1.67 1.24 -6.05
C ILE A 11 2.87 1.50 -5.14
N VAL A 12 4.01 1.75 -5.73
CA VAL A 12 5.27 2.06 -5.03
C VAL A 12 5.77 3.43 -5.49
N PRO A 13 5.63 4.47 -4.65
CA PRO A 13 6.28 5.76 -4.91
C PRO A 13 7.78 5.65 -4.63
N VAL A 14 8.61 6.14 -5.55
CA VAL A 14 10.06 5.99 -5.51
C VAL A 14 10.73 7.35 -5.53
N TYR A 15 11.60 7.64 -4.55
CA TYR A 15 12.45 8.82 -4.55
C TYR A 15 13.69 8.65 -3.67
N ASN A 16 14.88 8.66 -4.27
CA ASN A 16 16.18 8.68 -3.59
C ASN A 16 16.38 7.53 -2.56
N VAL A 17 16.11 6.28 -2.97
CA VAL A 17 16.13 5.06 -2.13
C VAL A 17 16.85 3.89 -2.80
N GLU A 18 17.83 4.14 -3.68
CA GLU A 18 18.48 3.10 -4.50
C GLU A 18 18.97 1.88 -3.70
N GLN A 19 19.42 2.10 -2.46
CA GLN A 19 19.93 1.03 -1.59
C GLN A 19 18.84 0.06 -1.09
N TYR A 20 17.55 0.41 -1.14
CA TYR A 20 16.43 -0.39 -0.64
C TYR A 20 15.51 -0.88 -1.75
N LEU A 21 15.46 -0.15 -2.87
CA LEU A 21 14.47 -0.32 -3.92
C LEU A 21 14.45 -1.74 -4.50
N ALA A 22 15.61 -2.34 -4.75
CA ALA A 22 15.70 -3.69 -5.30
C ALA A 22 15.11 -4.75 -4.36
N GLU A 23 15.29 -4.62 -3.04
CA GLU A 23 14.69 -5.50 -2.04
C GLU A 23 13.17 -5.33 -1.99
N CYS A 24 12.69 -4.08 -1.99
CA CYS A 24 11.26 -3.75 -2.05
C CYS A 24 10.58 -4.42 -3.26
N ILE A 25 11.07 -4.14 -4.47
CA ILE A 25 10.51 -4.68 -5.71
C ILE A 25 10.54 -6.21 -5.72
N SER A 26 11.67 -6.82 -5.33
CA SER A 26 11.82 -8.28 -5.30
C SER A 26 10.84 -8.93 -4.32
N SER A 27 10.57 -8.30 -3.17
CA SER A 27 9.62 -8.79 -2.18
C SER A 27 8.18 -8.81 -2.73
N ILE A 28 7.82 -7.81 -3.54
CA ILE A 28 6.51 -7.74 -4.19
C ILE A 28 6.41 -8.74 -5.34
N LEU A 29 7.44 -8.88 -6.17
CA LEU A 29 7.42 -9.80 -7.31
C LEU A 29 7.41 -11.28 -6.89
N SER A 30 7.90 -11.59 -5.68
CA SER A 30 7.91 -12.95 -5.09
C SER A 30 6.61 -13.32 -4.34
N GLN A 31 5.55 -12.55 -4.45
CA GLN A 31 4.28 -12.84 -3.80
C GLN A 31 3.65 -14.16 -4.28
N THR A 32 3.05 -14.93 -3.36
CA THR A 32 2.28 -16.14 -3.66
C THR A 32 0.99 -15.83 -4.42
N PHE A 33 0.41 -14.65 -4.18
CA PHE A 33 -0.68 -14.12 -4.99
C PHE A 33 -0.12 -13.51 -6.28
N THR A 34 -0.51 -14.01 -7.44
CA THR A 34 0.13 -13.67 -8.74
C THR A 34 -0.68 -12.72 -9.61
N ASP A 35 -1.97 -12.54 -9.33
CA ASP A 35 -2.88 -11.71 -10.13
C ASP A 35 -2.82 -10.23 -9.71
N PHE A 36 -1.67 -9.61 -9.96
CA PHE A 36 -1.41 -8.19 -9.66
C PHE A 36 -0.57 -7.52 -10.74
N GLU A 37 -0.65 -6.19 -10.79
CA GLU A 37 0.32 -5.31 -11.46
C GLU A 37 1.12 -4.52 -10.41
N LEU A 38 2.36 -4.19 -10.74
CA LEU A 38 3.24 -3.35 -9.92
C LEU A 38 3.50 -2.03 -10.64
N LEU A 39 3.07 -0.92 -10.04
CA LEU A 39 3.24 0.43 -10.56
C LEU A 39 4.34 1.14 -9.78
N LEU A 40 5.52 1.26 -10.38
CA LEU A 40 6.64 2.01 -9.85
C LEU A 40 6.53 3.45 -10.34
N VAL A 41 6.43 4.41 -9.43
CA VAL A 41 6.35 5.83 -9.77
C VAL A 41 7.60 6.53 -9.28
N ASP A 42 8.57 6.74 -10.18
CA ASP A 42 9.78 7.47 -9.90
C ASP A 42 9.51 8.97 -9.94
N ASP A 43 9.59 9.61 -8.79
CA ASP A 43 9.31 11.02 -8.56
C ASP A 43 10.56 11.89 -8.78
N GLY A 44 11.26 11.65 -9.91
CA GLY A 44 12.45 12.41 -10.29
C GLY A 44 13.64 12.15 -9.37
N SER A 45 13.91 10.87 -9.05
CA SER A 45 15.03 10.47 -8.19
C SER A 45 16.38 10.95 -8.73
N PRO A 46 17.24 11.56 -7.89
CA PRO A 46 18.57 12.01 -8.30
C PRO A 46 19.61 10.88 -8.32
N ASP A 47 19.27 9.70 -7.77
CA ASP A 47 20.09 8.50 -7.72
C ASP A 47 19.71 7.51 -8.83
N ARG A 48 20.14 6.24 -8.72
CA ARG A 48 19.88 5.21 -9.73
C ARG A 48 18.48 4.57 -9.67
N CYS A 49 17.56 5.10 -8.87
CA CYS A 49 16.21 4.54 -8.75
C CYS A 49 15.49 4.39 -10.09
N GLY A 50 15.56 5.42 -10.96
CA GLY A 50 14.93 5.38 -12.28
C GLY A 50 15.43 4.21 -13.12
N GLU A 51 16.78 4.04 -13.19
CA GLU A 51 17.41 2.91 -13.91
C GLU A 51 16.99 1.55 -13.33
N ILE A 52 16.95 1.42 -11.99
CA ILE A 52 16.52 0.20 -11.33
C ILE A 52 15.06 -0.13 -11.69
N CYS A 53 14.17 0.86 -11.66
CA CYS A 53 12.76 0.67 -12.05
C CYS A 53 12.64 0.09 -13.47
N ASP A 54 13.36 0.70 -14.44
CA ASP A 54 13.34 0.28 -15.84
C ASP A 54 13.87 -1.14 -16.02
N GLU A 55 14.97 -1.48 -15.33
CA GLU A 55 15.52 -2.84 -15.35
C GLU A 55 14.50 -3.91 -14.90
N TYR A 56 13.68 -3.61 -13.89
CA TYR A 56 12.64 -4.53 -13.43
C TYR A 56 11.46 -4.61 -14.41
N ALA A 57 11.08 -3.50 -15.05
CA ALA A 57 10.04 -3.51 -16.07
C ALA A 57 10.42 -4.32 -17.32
N GLU A 58 11.70 -4.34 -17.68
CA GLU A 58 12.21 -5.20 -18.77
C GLU A 58 12.16 -6.69 -18.41
N LYS A 59 12.32 -7.06 -17.12
CA LYS A 59 12.39 -8.44 -16.66
C LYS A 59 11.03 -9.05 -16.33
N ASP A 60 10.04 -8.24 -15.90
CA ASP A 60 8.73 -8.73 -15.47
C ASP A 60 7.59 -7.88 -16.04
N LYS A 61 6.75 -8.48 -16.88
CA LYS A 61 5.62 -7.82 -17.57
C LYS A 61 4.53 -7.28 -16.63
N ARG A 62 4.54 -7.66 -15.35
CA ARG A 62 3.63 -7.13 -14.32
C ARG A 62 4.06 -5.74 -13.88
N VAL A 63 5.33 -5.37 -14.10
CA VAL A 63 5.90 -4.07 -13.71
C VAL A 63 5.62 -3.03 -14.77
N ARG A 64 5.16 -1.86 -14.33
CA ARG A 64 4.97 -0.66 -15.15
C ARG A 64 5.63 0.52 -14.44
N VAL A 65 6.42 1.29 -15.17
CA VAL A 65 7.17 2.43 -14.62
C VAL A 65 6.58 3.74 -15.14
N PHE A 66 6.53 4.72 -14.27
CA PHE A 66 6.13 6.09 -14.58
C PHE A 66 7.16 7.05 -13.98
N HIS A 67 7.88 7.78 -14.84
CA HIS A 67 8.78 8.83 -14.41
C HIS A 67 8.05 10.18 -14.44
N GLN A 68 8.31 11.02 -13.46
CA GLN A 68 7.82 12.39 -13.39
C GLN A 68 8.88 13.32 -12.78
N GLU A 69 8.73 14.62 -12.99
CA GLU A 69 9.49 15.60 -12.21
C GLU A 69 9.08 15.52 -10.75
N ASN A 70 10.04 15.74 -9.83
CA ASN A 70 9.77 15.65 -8.40
C ASN A 70 8.63 16.59 -7.98
N ALA A 71 7.56 15.98 -7.50
CA ALA A 71 6.35 16.67 -7.05
C ALA A 71 5.87 16.19 -5.67
N GLY A 72 6.64 15.32 -5.04
CA GLY A 72 6.42 14.80 -3.69
C GLY A 72 5.54 13.55 -3.63
N LEU A 73 5.58 12.89 -2.47
CA LEU A 73 4.97 11.58 -2.20
C LEU A 73 3.49 11.49 -2.61
N SER A 74 2.69 12.51 -2.25
CA SER A 74 1.26 12.58 -2.60
C SER A 74 1.03 12.56 -4.12
N CYS A 75 1.85 13.30 -4.88
CA CYS A 75 1.77 13.34 -6.34
C CYS A 75 2.16 12.00 -6.95
N ALA A 76 3.23 11.37 -6.45
CA ALA A 76 3.65 10.05 -6.91
C ALA A 76 2.57 8.99 -6.66
N ARG A 77 1.97 8.94 -5.46
CA ARG A 77 0.85 8.05 -5.16
C ARG A 77 -0.37 8.32 -6.04
N ASN A 78 -0.71 9.59 -6.28
CA ASN A 78 -1.82 9.97 -7.16
C ASN A 78 -1.56 9.53 -8.61
N LYS A 79 -0.33 9.65 -9.09
CA LYS A 79 0.07 9.15 -10.41
C LYS A 79 -0.14 7.64 -10.52
N GLY A 80 0.23 6.89 -9.47
CA GLY A 80 -0.06 5.47 -9.38
C GLY A 80 -1.56 5.17 -9.43
N LEU A 81 -2.38 5.88 -8.65
CA LEU A 81 -3.84 5.74 -8.65
C LEU A 81 -4.48 6.04 -10.01
N GLU A 82 -3.95 7.02 -10.75
CA GLU A 82 -4.43 7.36 -12.09
C GLU A 82 -4.26 6.20 -13.09
N HIS A 83 -3.17 5.45 -12.95
CA HIS A 83 -2.81 4.37 -13.86
C HIS A 83 -3.18 2.97 -13.37
N ALA A 84 -3.67 2.85 -12.14
CA ALA A 84 -4.09 1.59 -11.54
C ALA A 84 -5.32 1.01 -12.24
N SER A 85 -5.23 -0.24 -12.69
CA SER A 85 -6.32 -0.97 -13.34
C SER A 85 -6.99 -2.01 -12.44
N GLY A 86 -6.33 -2.41 -11.36
CA GLY A 86 -6.80 -3.44 -10.43
C GLY A 86 -8.10 -3.09 -9.70
N THR A 87 -8.83 -4.11 -9.31
CA THR A 87 -10.02 -4.01 -8.46
C THR A 87 -9.68 -3.44 -7.09
N TYR A 88 -8.49 -3.77 -6.60
CA TYR A 88 -7.98 -3.31 -5.30
C TYR A 88 -6.64 -2.59 -5.44
N ILE A 89 -6.34 -1.71 -4.48
CA ILE A 89 -5.07 -0.96 -4.38
C ILE A 89 -4.34 -1.37 -3.10
N ALA A 90 -3.05 -1.64 -3.22
CA ALA A 90 -2.11 -1.72 -2.10
C ALA A 90 -0.99 -0.69 -2.30
N PHE A 91 -0.63 0.06 -1.26
CA PHE A 91 0.56 0.91 -1.27
C PHE A 91 1.68 0.22 -0.52
N VAL A 92 2.90 0.33 -1.05
CA VAL A 92 4.13 -0.12 -0.38
C VAL A 92 5.15 0.99 -0.53
N ASP A 93 5.76 1.43 0.57
CA ASP A 93 6.81 2.44 0.52
C ASP A 93 8.12 1.80 0.02
N SER A 94 8.87 2.53 -0.80
CA SER A 94 10.00 1.99 -1.58
C SER A 94 11.23 1.62 -0.74
N ASP A 95 11.29 2.03 0.52
CA ASP A 95 12.31 1.64 1.49
C ASP A 95 11.90 0.47 2.40
N ASP A 96 10.69 -0.06 2.21
CA ASP A 96 10.12 -1.17 2.95
C ASP A 96 10.11 -2.47 2.13
N TYR A 97 9.76 -3.59 2.76
CA TYR A 97 9.53 -4.86 2.08
C TYR A 97 8.37 -5.65 2.71
N VAL A 98 7.82 -6.59 1.96
CA VAL A 98 6.65 -7.39 2.35
C VAL A 98 6.99 -8.88 2.34
N THR A 99 6.34 -9.67 3.22
CA THR A 99 6.49 -11.12 3.18
C THR A 99 5.81 -11.71 1.95
N SER A 100 6.22 -12.91 1.55
CA SER A 100 5.72 -13.57 0.33
C SER A 100 4.22 -13.84 0.31
N THR A 101 3.54 -13.79 1.45
CA THR A 101 2.09 -14.02 1.58
C THR A 101 1.27 -12.73 1.77
N TYR A 102 1.90 -11.55 1.78
CA TYR A 102 1.25 -10.27 2.08
C TYR A 102 -0.03 -10.01 1.26
N LEU A 103 0.06 -10.07 -0.06
CA LEU A 103 -1.10 -9.84 -0.93
C LEU A 103 -2.15 -10.95 -0.78
N GLN A 104 -1.72 -12.22 -0.63
CA GLN A 104 -2.61 -13.36 -0.43
C GLN A 104 -3.44 -13.22 0.85
N GLU A 105 -2.81 -12.84 1.96
CA GLU A 105 -3.46 -12.69 3.26
C GLU A 105 -4.46 -11.53 3.27
N LEU A 106 -4.08 -10.39 2.70
CA LEU A 106 -4.99 -9.26 2.55
C LEU A 106 -6.20 -9.62 1.68
N TYR A 107 -5.96 -10.25 0.52
CA TYR A 107 -7.02 -10.64 -0.41
C TYR A 107 -7.96 -11.70 0.19
N ALA A 108 -7.43 -12.71 0.87
CA ALA A 108 -8.20 -13.75 1.55
C ALA A 108 -9.05 -13.21 2.71
N SER A 109 -8.69 -12.03 3.25
CA SER A 109 -9.44 -11.38 4.33
C SER A 109 -10.68 -10.62 3.86
N LEU A 110 -10.83 -10.41 2.55
CA LEU A 110 -11.98 -9.72 1.97
C LEU A 110 -13.28 -10.51 2.22
N PRO A 111 -14.44 -9.83 2.35
CA PRO A 111 -15.73 -10.48 2.44
C PRO A 111 -16.01 -11.39 1.22
N ALA A 112 -16.72 -12.49 1.43
CA ALA A 112 -17.16 -13.38 0.36
C ALA A 112 -18.14 -12.66 -0.60
N ASP A 113 -18.95 -11.74 -0.06
CA ASP A 113 -19.82 -10.89 -0.85
C ASP A 113 -19.03 -9.73 -1.49
N LYS A 114 -18.69 -9.89 -2.75
CA LYS A 114 -17.91 -8.92 -3.54
C LYS A 114 -18.70 -7.64 -3.90
N SER A 115 -19.99 -7.54 -3.57
CA SER A 115 -20.74 -6.29 -3.68
C SER A 115 -20.38 -5.30 -2.57
N GLN A 116 -19.95 -5.80 -1.40
CA GLN A 116 -19.44 -4.96 -0.32
C GLN A 116 -18.08 -4.37 -0.69
N ARG A 117 -17.89 -3.09 -0.38
CA ARG A 117 -16.70 -2.31 -0.72
C ARG A 117 -16.10 -1.69 0.53
N GLY A 118 -14.81 -1.76 0.68
CA GLY A 118 -14.15 -1.23 1.87
C GLY A 118 -12.65 -1.52 1.90
N THR A 119 -12.07 -1.53 3.08
CA THR A 119 -10.64 -1.74 3.25
C THR A 119 -10.33 -2.84 4.26
N VAL A 120 -9.25 -3.59 3.99
CA VAL A 120 -8.61 -4.52 4.93
C VAL A 120 -7.34 -3.86 5.43
N ILE A 121 -7.10 -3.91 6.73
CA ILE A 121 -5.89 -3.40 7.41
C ILE A 121 -5.21 -4.56 8.11
N CYS A 122 -3.88 -4.64 8.00
CA CYS A 122 -3.07 -5.61 8.76
C CYS A 122 -2.08 -4.93 9.71
N GLY A 123 -1.54 -5.70 10.64
CA GLY A 123 -0.40 -5.31 11.46
C GLY A 123 0.89 -5.23 10.65
N PHE A 124 1.97 -4.78 11.28
CA PHE A 124 3.27 -4.64 10.66
C PHE A 124 4.42 -4.70 11.67
N ASP A 125 5.62 -4.98 11.18
CA ASP A 125 6.86 -4.92 11.94
C ASP A 125 7.61 -3.62 11.70
N LYS A 126 8.18 -3.07 12.76
CA LYS A 126 9.21 -2.02 12.69
C LYS A 126 10.58 -2.67 12.85
N LEU A 127 11.38 -2.61 11.80
CA LEU A 127 12.77 -3.04 11.83
C LEU A 127 13.67 -1.85 12.16
N PHE A 128 14.38 -1.92 13.30
CA PHE A 128 15.30 -0.87 13.73
C PHE A 128 16.71 -1.12 13.18
N PRO A 129 17.57 -0.06 13.13
CA PRO A 129 18.94 -0.19 12.61
C PRO A 129 19.84 -1.18 13.39
N ASP A 130 19.52 -1.46 14.64
CA ASP A 130 20.19 -2.47 15.47
C ASP A 130 19.76 -3.91 15.16
N GLY A 131 18.84 -4.10 14.20
CA GLY A 131 18.26 -5.40 13.83
C GLY A 131 17.12 -5.86 14.71
N SER A 132 16.72 -5.08 15.72
CA SER A 132 15.56 -5.41 16.55
C SER A 132 14.25 -5.22 15.77
N LEU A 133 13.26 -6.07 16.07
CA LEU A 133 11.92 -6.03 15.51
C LEU A 133 10.91 -5.66 16.60
N HIS A 134 10.04 -4.71 16.28
CA HIS A 134 8.89 -4.38 17.11
C HIS A 134 7.60 -4.55 16.32
N THR A 135 6.85 -5.57 16.67
CA THR A 135 5.57 -5.89 16.04
C THR A 135 4.46 -4.95 16.51
N VAL A 136 3.78 -4.32 15.57
CA VAL A 136 2.57 -3.53 15.84
C VAL A 136 1.35 -4.41 15.57
N HIS A 137 0.83 -5.01 16.65
CA HIS A 137 -0.39 -5.80 16.58
C HIS A 137 -1.62 -4.91 16.46
N VAL A 138 -2.50 -5.27 15.53
CA VAL A 138 -3.81 -4.65 15.37
C VAL A 138 -4.87 -5.68 15.76
N PRO A 139 -5.60 -5.49 16.86
CA PRO A 139 -6.60 -6.48 17.29
C PRO A 139 -7.65 -6.68 16.19
N GLN A 140 -7.92 -7.95 15.89
CA GLN A 140 -8.89 -8.32 14.87
C GLN A 140 -10.27 -7.76 15.20
N GLN A 141 -10.83 -6.98 14.30
CA GLN A 141 -12.19 -6.46 14.43
C GLN A 141 -12.79 -6.08 13.08
N THR A 142 -14.12 -5.99 13.07
CA THR A 142 -14.89 -5.44 11.95
C THR A 142 -15.54 -4.15 12.44
N ILE A 143 -15.31 -3.06 11.74
CA ILE A 143 -15.91 -1.76 12.06
C ILE A 143 -16.82 -1.38 10.89
N LEU A 144 -18.06 -1.03 11.21
CA LEU A 144 -18.98 -0.45 10.23
C LEU A 144 -18.75 1.06 10.19
N PRO A 145 -18.55 1.66 9.02
CA PRO A 145 -18.18 3.07 8.89
C PRO A 145 -19.26 4.08 9.34
N THR A 146 -20.42 3.61 9.70
CA THR A 146 -21.51 4.46 10.27
C THR A 146 -21.11 5.16 11.56
N ASP A 147 -20.01 4.73 12.20
CA ASP A 147 -19.45 5.38 13.39
C ASP A 147 -18.04 5.92 13.11
N CYS A 148 -17.95 6.97 12.26
CA CYS A 148 -16.70 7.60 11.88
C CYS A 148 -15.87 8.09 13.08
N SER A 149 -16.50 8.54 14.16
CA SER A 149 -15.79 9.00 15.38
C SER A 149 -15.09 7.84 16.09
N ARG A 150 -15.74 6.68 16.17
CA ARG A 150 -15.15 5.47 16.73
C ARG A 150 -14.03 4.94 15.85
N VAL A 151 -14.23 4.93 14.52
CA VAL A 151 -13.20 4.54 13.55
C VAL A 151 -11.96 5.42 13.73
N LEU A 152 -12.11 6.74 13.80
CA LEU A 152 -11.00 7.66 14.02
C LEU A 152 -10.27 7.39 15.34
N ALA A 153 -10.99 7.26 16.44
CA ALA A 153 -10.38 6.99 17.75
C ALA A 153 -9.58 5.68 17.76
N GLU A 154 -10.10 4.63 17.12
CA GLU A 154 -9.44 3.34 16.99
C GLU A 154 -8.19 3.40 16.08
N LEU A 155 -8.26 4.10 14.95
CA LEU A 155 -7.18 4.16 13.97
C LEU A 155 -6.04 5.10 14.41
N VAL A 156 -6.37 6.28 14.94
CA VAL A 156 -5.37 7.25 15.43
C VAL A 156 -4.63 6.69 16.64
N GLY A 157 -5.34 6.08 17.58
CA GLY A 157 -4.74 5.51 18.79
C GLY A 157 -3.81 4.31 18.53
N LYS A 158 -3.91 3.65 17.36
CA LYS A 158 -3.15 2.43 17.03
C LYS A 158 -2.12 2.62 15.92
N HIS A 159 -1.81 3.84 15.53
CA HIS A 159 -0.87 4.13 14.45
C HIS A 159 -1.18 3.47 13.09
N VAL A 160 -2.47 3.25 12.78
CA VAL A 160 -2.91 2.59 11.54
C VAL A 160 -3.44 3.56 10.48
N MET A 161 -3.07 4.84 10.59
CA MET A 161 -3.48 5.87 9.61
C MET A 161 -2.56 5.96 8.38
N TYR A 162 -1.53 5.13 8.28
CA TYR A 162 -0.66 5.06 7.10
C TYR A 162 -1.40 4.54 5.87
N ALA A 163 -0.98 4.91 4.67
CA ALA A 163 -1.57 4.40 3.43
C ALA A 163 -1.20 2.93 3.18
N TRP A 164 -0.02 2.49 3.61
CA TRP A 164 0.47 1.12 3.46
C TRP A 164 -0.13 0.14 4.49
N ALA A 165 0.21 -1.13 4.42
CA ALA A 165 -0.36 -2.23 5.21
C ALA A 165 -1.89 -2.36 5.07
N LYS A 166 -2.41 -2.08 3.88
CA LYS A 166 -3.84 -2.06 3.57
C LYS A 166 -4.14 -2.53 2.16
N LEU A 167 -5.37 -2.99 1.99
CA LEU A 167 -5.97 -3.26 0.68
C LEU A 167 -7.26 -2.44 0.57
N TYR A 168 -7.28 -1.51 -0.38
CA TYR A 168 -8.41 -0.60 -0.64
C TYR A 168 -9.22 -1.05 -1.84
N ASP A 169 -10.54 -0.89 -1.79
CA ASP A 169 -11.39 -1.05 -2.97
C ASP A 169 -11.21 0.14 -3.92
N ASN A 170 -10.67 -0.13 -5.11
CA ASN A 170 -10.38 0.91 -6.10
C ASN A 170 -11.64 1.51 -6.72
N ARG A 171 -12.78 0.78 -6.69
CA ARG A 171 -14.05 1.29 -7.19
C ARG A 171 -14.48 2.53 -6.40
N LEU A 172 -14.30 2.53 -5.07
CA LEU A 172 -14.57 3.69 -4.21
C LEU A 172 -13.65 4.86 -4.55
N ILE A 173 -12.35 4.59 -4.72
CA ILE A 173 -11.36 5.62 -5.06
C ILE A 173 -11.72 6.31 -6.38
N LYS A 174 -12.10 5.53 -7.40
CA LYS A 174 -12.47 6.06 -8.72
C LYS A 174 -13.80 6.80 -8.72
N GLU A 175 -14.82 6.21 -8.10
CA GLU A 175 -16.19 6.74 -8.08
C GLU A 175 -16.27 8.10 -7.37
N HIS A 176 -15.53 8.24 -6.26
CA HIS A 176 -15.55 9.46 -5.44
C HIS A 176 -14.37 10.39 -5.67
N GLY A 177 -13.47 10.05 -6.60
CA GLY A 177 -12.33 10.88 -6.95
C GLY A 177 -11.33 11.07 -5.81
N ILE A 178 -11.21 10.07 -4.91
CA ILE A 178 -10.37 10.15 -3.72
C ILE A 178 -8.89 10.24 -4.12
N ARG A 179 -8.17 11.22 -3.56
CA ARG A 179 -6.76 11.51 -3.89
C ARG A 179 -5.99 11.96 -2.66
N PHE A 180 -4.69 11.74 -2.64
CA PHE A 180 -3.78 12.40 -1.71
C PHE A 180 -3.72 13.90 -1.99
N VAL A 181 -3.66 14.72 -0.94
CA VAL A 181 -3.60 16.19 -1.05
C VAL A 181 -2.14 16.65 -1.13
N PRO A 182 -1.63 17.13 -2.29
CA PRO A 182 -0.21 17.44 -2.46
C PRO A 182 0.34 18.54 -1.52
N ALA A 183 -0.54 19.46 -1.10
CA ALA A 183 -0.16 20.59 -0.25
C ALA A 183 0.07 20.20 1.23
N VAL A 184 -0.21 18.92 1.60
CA VAL A 184 -0.11 18.45 2.98
C VAL A 184 1.01 17.42 3.08
N SER A 185 1.92 17.62 4.04
CA SER A 185 3.00 16.67 4.35
C SER A 185 2.87 16.18 5.79
N GLY A 186 3.02 14.88 5.99
CA GLY A 186 2.97 14.21 7.30
C GLY A 186 1.56 13.87 7.80
N LEU A 187 0.50 14.31 7.11
CA LEU A 187 -0.89 13.97 7.40
C LEU A 187 -1.65 13.51 6.14
N GLU A 188 -0.96 13.39 5.01
CA GLU A 188 -1.53 13.01 3.71
C GLU A 188 -2.27 11.67 3.75
N ASP A 189 -1.70 10.71 4.46
CA ASP A 189 -2.27 9.37 4.64
C ASP A 189 -3.56 9.40 5.44
N MET A 190 -3.57 10.21 6.52
CA MET A 190 -4.75 10.38 7.34
C MET A 190 -5.89 11.03 6.55
N LEU A 191 -5.59 12.08 5.78
CA LEU A 191 -6.59 12.76 4.96
C LEU A 191 -7.15 11.81 3.90
N PHE A 192 -6.31 11.02 3.24
CA PHE A 192 -6.76 10.00 2.29
C PHE A 192 -7.73 9.00 2.92
N MET A 193 -7.42 8.52 4.13
CA MET A 193 -8.29 7.61 4.88
C MET A 193 -9.61 8.28 5.27
N LEU A 194 -9.58 9.55 5.71
CA LEU A 194 -10.77 10.30 6.08
C LEU A 194 -11.72 10.53 4.88
N ASP A 195 -11.16 10.75 3.70
CA ASP A 195 -11.93 10.88 2.46
C ASP A 195 -12.49 9.53 1.99
N TYR A 196 -11.78 8.42 2.27
CA TYR A 196 -12.17 7.08 1.83
C TYR A 196 -13.25 6.44 2.71
N LEU A 197 -13.13 6.56 4.03
CA LEU A 197 -13.96 5.83 5.00
C LEU A 197 -15.46 6.09 4.88
N PRO A 198 -15.96 7.32 4.61
CA PRO A 198 -17.40 7.59 4.51
C PRO A 198 -18.14 6.78 3.44
N TYR A 199 -17.42 6.30 2.44
CA TYR A 199 -17.97 5.53 1.32
C TYR A 199 -17.82 4.02 1.47
N SER A 200 -17.13 3.56 2.52
CA SER A 200 -16.84 2.15 2.75
C SER A 200 -18.01 1.44 3.43
N ASP A 201 -18.32 0.21 3.01
CA ASP A 201 -19.29 -0.66 3.69
C ASP A 201 -18.68 -1.34 4.91
N PHE A 202 -17.34 -1.53 4.91
CA PHE A 202 -16.61 -2.18 6.00
C PHE A 202 -15.17 -1.65 6.15
N LEU A 203 -14.67 -1.75 7.37
CA LEU A 203 -13.25 -1.66 7.72
C LEU A 203 -12.90 -2.95 8.47
N LEU A 204 -12.11 -3.81 7.84
CA LEU A 204 -11.67 -5.06 8.45
C LEU A 204 -10.24 -4.92 8.94
N ILE A 205 -10.06 -5.04 10.24
CA ILE A 205 -8.74 -5.13 10.85
C ILE A 205 -8.44 -6.61 11.08
N ARG A 206 -7.30 -7.08 10.58
CA ARG A 206 -6.86 -8.46 10.70
C ARG A 206 -5.52 -8.51 11.40
N ASP A 207 -5.45 -9.25 12.49
CA ASP A 207 -4.18 -9.64 13.08
C ASP A 207 -3.65 -10.84 12.29
N ILE A 208 -2.89 -10.53 11.25
CA ILE A 208 -2.29 -11.55 10.38
C ILE A 208 -0.98 -12.07 11.01
N SER A 209 -0.54 -11.49 12.12
CA SER A 209 0.67 -11.86 12.85
C SER A 209 0.58 -13.23 13.57
N ASN A 210 -0.59 -13.84 13.67
CA ASN A 210 -0.83 -15.12 14.37
C ASN A 210 0.01 -16.32 13.85
N ASN A 211 0.71 -16.19 12.72
CA ASN A 211 1.59 -17.21 12.15
C ASN A 211 3.09 -16.87 12.25
N HIS A 212 3.51 -16.00 13.18
CA HIS A 212 4.93 -15.67 13.45
C HIS A 212 5.71 -15.04 12.27
N LYS A 213 5.04 -14.44 11.27
CA LYS A 213 5.71 -13.72 10.18
C LYS A 213 4.87 -12.50 9.84
N ASP A 214 5.29 -11.36 10.35
CA ASP A 214 4.66 -10.09 10.03
C ASP A 214 4.75 -9.79 8.54
N ILE A 215 3.68 -9.21 8.01
CA ILE A 215 3.41 -9.18 6.58
C ILE A 215 4.04 -7.97 5.92
N TYR A 216 4.16 -6.87 6.66
CA TYR A 216 4.74 -5.62 6.19
C TYR A 216 5.88 -5.22 7.12
N LYS A 217 7.05 -4.94 6.57
CA LYS A 217 8.25 -4.59 7.33
C LYS A 217 8.70 -3.18 6.98
N MET A 218 8.52 -2.26 7.90
CA MET A 218 8.95 -0.89 7.80
C MET A 218 10.38 -0.74 8.31
N LYS A 219 11.28 -0.21 7.48
CA LYS A 219 12.63 0.18 7.90
C LYS A 219 12.58 1.55 8.56
N THR A 220 12.96 1.64 9.82
CA THR A 220 13.12 2.92 10.48
C THR A 220 14.48 3.50 10.10
N SER A 221 14.50 4.53 9.25
CA SER A 221 15.72 5.31 9.04
C SER A 221 16.07 6.04 10.34
N SER A 222 17.32 5.89 10.79
CA SER A 222 17.90 6.77 11.80
C SER A 222 17.97 8.18 11.20
N LYS A 223 17.05 9.06 11.56
CA LYS A 223 17.22 10.50 11.39
C LYS A 223 17.85 11.07 12.62
#